data_84695df338e62e22b6563be6c427b826
#
_entry.id   84695df338e62e22b6563be6c427b826
#
_cell.length_a   1.000
_cell.length_b   1.000
_cell.length_c   1.000
_cell.angle_alpha   90.00
_cell.angle_beta   90.00
_cell.angle_gamma   90.00
#
_symmetry.space_group_name_H-M   'P 1'
#
loop_
_entity.id
_entity.type
_entity.pdbx_description
1 polymer ?
#
loop_
_entity_poly.entity_id
_entity_poly.type
_entity_poly.pdbx_seq_one_letter_code
_entity_poly.pdbx_strand_id
1 'polypeptide(L)'
;MTFQDSSHDKPPKDDMPPSPDRPIDSSGPYCISAIYREDVATFDFPIGANLTIMQITHDGDDRDRTVSVRTAGEIRLRRIPKDSSRGTKAFLTVDVHVSDPSLHVAKTWDHERKVLQVSTPQYARLASSGPHCVSLEVTAWFPEDAEFSNLLIESFDLTLRVIEDIKINVSGESKFATVLGRVAFPSASLLGSSTELPTTTSSTALDGSGSSSAGKASSGVPFSSRRILVETVSGSISGCYPLMDYLGMTAQSGSIKVDAFPQPVLPDAPKPAELEVQTASGSIEVNLPVRDALSSKYIPPPRNYITSIHSSAGSIKGSYYLGSTSNFRSMSGSIHIVTMPVLQAGSSDQSGLPQNTFATHTVSGSIKAEVLDPVFITMVPYVEERPERPPHPTPYLPIGDDDPYIIIPPSTNKALFKVDDPESFKSKTLRNLKSSHGSQSASISISYPAVWEGSFHAKSMSGSIKWAGDGLQIIRDKNGFASHEVLLRKGVDSEKEGCFVEMSDIAGSLRFAVGTTI
;
A
#
# COMPACT_ATOMS: atom_id res chain seq x y z
N MET A 1 38.23 -13.25 -53.21
CA MET A 1 38.47 -13.78 -51.87
C MET A 1 37.13 -14.08 -51.24
N THR A 2 36.74 -15.33 -51.31
CA THR A 2 35.45 -15.88 -50.84
C THR A 2 35.68 -16.42 -49.41
N PHE A 3 34.97 -15.88 -48.45
CA PHE A 3 34.95 -16.45 -47.08
C PHE A 3 33.84 -17.50 -46.98
N GLN A 4 34.24 -18.72 -46.62
CA GLN A 4 33.36 -19.83 -46.30
C GLN A 4 32.79 -19.63 -44.90
N ASP A 5 31.48 -19.78 -44.82
CA ASP A 5 30.67 -19.79 -43.62
C ASP A 5 30.69 -21.19 -43.01
N SER A 6 31.24 -21.37 -41.82
CA SER A 6 31.27 -22.61 -41.11
C SER A 6 30.11 -22.64 -40.09
N SER A 7 29.06 -23.35 -40.43
CA SER A 7 27.94 -23.70 -39.54
C SER A 7 28.42 -24.57 -38.36
N HIS A 8 28.37 -24.00 -37.15
CA HIS A 8 28.51 -24.78 -35.93
C HIS A 8 27.17 -25.42 -35.54
N ASP A 9 27.14 -26.75 -35.67
CA ASP A 9 26.08 -27.58 -35.13
C ASP A 9 26.00 -27.43 -33.60
N LYS A 10 24.81 -27.04 -33.12
CA LYS A 10 24.48 -27.05 -31.68
C LYS A 10 24.16 -28.51 -31.29
N PRO A 11 24.70 -29.00 -30.14
CA PRO A 11 24.31 -30.31 -29.63
C PRO A 11 22.82 -30.33 -29.19
N PRO A 12 22.14 -31.48 -29.28
CA PRO A 12 20.74 -31.60 -28.88
C PRO A 12 20.57 -31.33 -27.38
N LYS A 13 19.53 -30.55 -27.05
CA LYS A 13 19.10 -30.37 -25.66
C LYS A 13 18.50 -31.67 -25.15
N ASP A 14 19.14 -32.27 -24.17
CA ASP A 14 18.58 -33.36 -23.40
C ASP A 14 17.29 -32.93 -22.72
N ASP A 15 16.18 -33.50 -23.14
CA ASP A 15 14.87 -33.43 -22.47
C ASP A 15 14.94 -34.24 -21.17
N MET A 16 15.36 -33.59 -20.07
CA MET A 16 15.14 -34.15 -18.74
C MET A 16 13.69 -33.83 -18.33
N PRO A 17 12.93 -34.85 -17.85
CA PRO A 17 11.59 -34.60 -17.34
C PRO A 17 11.64 -33.67 -16.12
N PRO A 18 10.65 -32.76 -15.96
CA PRO A 18 10.60 -31.88 -14.81
C PRO A 18 10.50 -32.70 -13.53
N SER A 19 11.44 -32.48 -12.62
CA SER A 19 11.41 -33.02 -11.26
C SER A 19 10.15 -32.56 -10.55
N PRO A 20 9.28 -33.46 -10.05
CA PRO A 20 8.15 -33.04 -9.24
C PRO A 20 8.65 -32.49 -7.88
N ASP A 21 8.00 -31.44 -7.40
CA ASP A 21 8.14 -30.85 -6.05
C ASP A 21 9.33 -29.92 -5.78
N ARG A 22 9.66 -29.04 -6.72
CA ARG A 22 10.30 -27.77 -6.34
C ARG A 22 9.27 -26.66 -6.38
N PRO A 23 8.97 -25.97 -5.26
CA PRO A 23 8.18 -24.75 -5.32
C PRO A 23 8.96 -23.72 -6.15
N ILE A 24 8.41 -23.39 -7.30
CA ILE A 24 8.91 -22.36 -8.21
C ILE A 24 8.58 -21.03 -7.53
N ASP A 25 9.47 -20.50 -6.75
CA ASP A 25 9.70 -19.08 -6.48
C ASP A 25 10.49 -18.85 -5.19
N SER A 26 11.72 -19.27 -5.17
CA SER A 26 12.62 -18.95 -4.09
C SER A 26 13.86 -18.27 -4.66
N SER A 27 13.70 -17.03 -5.03
CA SER A 27 14.79 -16.16 -5.51
C SER A 27 15.67 -15.61 -4.40
N GLY A 28 15.81 -16.35 -3.28
CA GLY A 28 16.85 -16.13 -2.29
C GLY A 28 18.02 -17.04 -2.57
N PRO A 29 19.27 -16.62 -2.38
CA PRO A 29 20.40 -17.52 -2.46
C PRO A 29 20.29 -18.51 -1.32
N TYR A 30 19.87 -19.74 -1.64
CA TYR A 30 19.85 -20.83 -0.68
C TYR A 30 21.26 -21.11 -0.17
N CYS A 31 21.32 -21.37 1.12
CA CYS A 31 22.51 -21.92 1.74
C CYS A 31 22.59 -23.42 1.43
N ILE A 32 23.05 -23.78 0.25
CA ILE A 32 23.15 -25.19 -0.20
C ILE A 32 24.09 -26.00 0.71
N SER A 33 25.05 -25.34 1.35
CA SER A 33 26.00 -25.98 2.26
C SER A 33 25.48 -26.17 3.70
N ALA A 34 24.29 -25.70 4.03
CA ALA A 34 23.67 -25.91 5.35
C ALA A 34 23.08 -27.32 5.47
N ILE A 35 23.94 -28.28 5.75
CA ILE A 35 23.58 -29.70 5.83
C ILE A 35 23.34 -30.20 7.27
N TYR A 36 23.79 -29.45 8.26
CA TYR A 36 23.63 -29.82 9.67
C TYR A 36 22.34 -29.13 10.19
N ARG A 37 21.39 -29.95 10.63
CA ARG A 37 20.12 -29.47 11.17
C ARG A 37 20.17 -29.45 12.70
N GLU A 38 19.78 -28.34 13.30
CA GLU A 38 19.52 -28.25 14.72
C GLU A 38 18.11 -28.80 15.05
N ASP A 39 17.87 -29.12 16.33
CA ASP A 39 16.54 -29.50 16.79
C ASP A 39 15.55 -28.34 16.58
N VAL A 40 14.37 -28.69 16.03
CA VAL A 40 13.30 -27.71 15.80
C VAL A 40 12.76 -27.20 17.13
N ALA A 41 12.94 -25.91 17.39
CA ALA A 41 12.37 -25.28 18.56
C ALA A 41 10.89 -24.93 18.30
N THR A 42 10.06 -25.12 19.33
CA THR A 42 8.62 -24.79 19.26
C THR A 42 8.22 -23.99 20.49
N PHE A 43 7.44 -22.91 20.28
CA PHE A 43 7.00 -22.01 21.33
C PHE A 43 5.49 -21.75 21.19
N ASP A 44 4.71 -22.13 22.20
CA ASP A 44 3.28 -21.87 22.23
C ASP A 44 3.00 -20.45 22.73
N PHE A 45 2.01 -19.78 22.15
CA PHE A 45 1.59 -18.45 22.59
C PHE A 45 0.07 -18.28 22.52
N PRO A 46 -0.53 -17.43 23.38
CA PRO A 46 -1.95 -17.14 23.34
C PRO A 46 -2.28 -16.17 22.21
N ILE A 47 -3.46 -16.32 21.61
CA ILE A 47 -4.09 -15.31 20.74
C ILE A 47 -4.67 -14.17 21.58
N GLY A 48 -4.94 -13.01 20.95
CA GLY A 48 -5.51 -11.82 21.59
C GLY A 48 -4.49 -10.84 22.15
N ALA A 49 -3.20 -11.22 22.26
CA ALA A 49 -2.11 -10.38 22.74
C ALA A 49 -1.25 -9.80 21.61
N ASN A 50 -0.23 -9.06 21.98
CA ASN A 50 0.82 -8.66 21.03
C ASN A 50 1.70 -9.87 20.70
N LEU A 51 2.19 -9.95 19.47
CA LEU A 51 3.21 -10.90 19.06
C LEU A 51 4.36 -10.17 18.40
N THR A 52 5.58 -10.45 18.84
CA THR A 52 6.81 -9.91 18.23
C THR A 52 7.72 -11.06 17.82
N ILE A 53 8.19 -11.02 16.57
CA ILE A 53 9.19 -11.94 16.01
C ILE A 53 10.35 -11.10 15.49
N MET A 54 11.55 -11.33 16.03
CA MET A 54 12.74 -10.57 15.67
C MET A 54 13.88 -11.50 15.26
N GLN A 55 14.45 -11.29 14.08
CA GLN A 55 15.75 -11.87 13.72
C GLN A 55 16.78 -10.76 13.74
N ILE A 56 17.80 -10.94 14.55
CA ILE A 56 18.92 -10.02 14.70
C ILE A 56 20.22 -10.72 14.35
N THR A 57 21.24 -9.96 14.03
CA THR A 57 22.59 -10.47 13.83
C THR A 57 23.46 -10.07 15.02
N HIS A 58 24.45 -10.90 15.33
CA HIS A 58 25.47 -10.57 16.33
C HIS A 58 26.87 -10.74 15.74
N ASP A 59 27.76 -9.86 16.12
CA ASP A 59 29.19 -9.97 15.80
C ASP A 59 29.84 -11.02 16.73
N GLY A 60 30.70 -11.86 16.19
CA GLY A 60 31.58 -12.72 17.00
C GLY A 60 32.63 -11.87 17.76
N ASP A 61 33.06 -12.37 18.92
CA ASP A 61 33.87 -11.63 19.90
C ASP A 61 35.27 -11.13 19.42
N ASP A 62 35.73 -11.45 18.21
CA ASP A 62 37.06 -11.06 17.75
C ASP A 62 37.15 -11.03 16.21
N ARG A 63 37.23 -9.82 15.65
CA ARG A 63 37.20 -9.60 14.19
C ARG A 63 38.45 -10.10 13.46
N ASP A 64 39.56 -10.28 14.15
CA ASP A 64 40.88 -10.55 13.47
C ASP A 64 41.06 -11.98 12.93
N ARG A 65 40.16 -12.92 13.27
CA ARG A 65 40.20 -14.33 12.82
C ARG A 65 38.83 -14.93 12.50
N THR A 66 37.88 -14.10 12.12
CA THR A 66 36.51 -14.54 11.83
C THR A 66 36.24 -14.56 10.32
N VAL A 67 35.42 -15.51 9.91
CA VAL A 67 34.90 -15.57 8.54
C VAL A 67 33.47 -15.06 8.54
N SER A 68 33.05 -14.43 7.45
CA SER A 68 31.70 -13.98 7.27
C SER A 68 30.73 -15.16 7.15
N VAL A 69 29.62 -15.10 7.85
CA VAL A 69 28.55 -16.09 7.81
C VAL A 69 27.32 -15.43 7.18
N ARG A 70 26.76 -16.06 6.17
CA ARG A 70 25.58 -15.57 5.49
C ARG A 70 24.34 -16.21 6.08
N THR A 71 23.36 -15.42 6.46
CA THR A 71 22.02 -15.92 6.84
C THR A 71 21.07 -15.82 5.64
N ALA A 72 20.29 -16.87 5.40
CA ALA A 72 19.24 -16.91 4.39
C ALA A 72 18.01 -17.64 4.94
N GLY A 73 16.83 -17.35 4.40
CA GLY A 73 15.61 -18.02 4.81
C GLY A 73 14.40 -17.10 4.85
N GLU A 74 13.39 -17.51 5.63
CA GLU A 74 12.15 -16.76 5.67
C GLU A 74 11.41 -16.86 7.00
N ILE A 75 10.60 -15.84 7.29
CA ILE A 75 9.59 -15.85 8.34
C ILE A 75 8.24 -15.98 7.65
N ARG A 76 7.53 -17.07 7.93
CA ARG A 76 6.22 -17.40 7.34
C ARG A 76 5.10 -17.23 8.35
N LEU A 77 4.00 -16.62 7.92
CA LEU A 77 2.73 -16.63 8.65
C LEU A 77 1.79 -17.64 7.97
N ARG A 78 1.34 -18.66 8.70
CA ARG A 78 0.54 -19.76 8.14
C ARG A 78 -0.63 -20.12 9.04
N ARG A 79 -1.66 -20.71 8.45
CA ARG A 79 -2.75 -21.33 9.18
C ARG A 79 -2.34 -22.73 9.68
N ILE A 80 -2.79 -23.08 10.88
CA ILE A 80 -2.64 -24.42 11.42
C ILE A 80 -3.40 -25.40 10.53
N PRO A 81 -2.79 -26.51 10.07
CA PRO A 81 -3.49 -27.55 9.32
C PRO A 81 -4.68 -28.10 10.13
N LYS A 82 -5.81 -28.38 9.45
CA LYS A 82 -7.05 -28.84 10.10
C LYS A 82 -6.90 -30.16 10.86
N ASP A 83 -5.99 -31.00 10.43
CA ASP A 83 -5.64 -32.32 11.00
C ASP A 83 -4.51 -32.26 12.02
N SER A 84 -4.09 -31.06 12.40
CA SER A 84 -3.05 -30.90 13.42
C SER A 84 -3.53 -31.35 14.81
N SER A 85 -2.75 -32.19 15.45
CA SER A 85 -2.99 -32.63 16.84
C SER A 85 -2.92 -31.49 17.87
N ARG A 86 -2.40 -30.34 17.50
CA ARG A 86 -2.26 -29.14 18.37
C ARG A 86 -3.55 -28.34 18.53
N GLY A 87 -4.59 -28.67 17.77
CA GLY A 87 -5.89 -27.99 17.85
C GLY A 87 -5.83 -26.52 17.46
N THR A 88 -6.38 -25.63 18.30
CA THR A 88 -6.51 -24.18 18.04
C THR A 88 -5.43 -23.32 18.70
N LYS A 89 -4.38 -23.92 19.29
CA LYS A 89 -3.32 -23.18 19.97
C LYS A 89 -2.30 -22.64 18.96
N ALA A 90 -2.10 -21.33 18.95
CA ALA A 90 -1.07 -20.71 18.13
C ALA A 90 0.34 -21.07 18.64
N PHE A 91 1.28 -21.26 17.72
CA PHE A 91 2.66 -21.60 18.06
C PHE A 91 3.64 -21.14 17.00
N LEU A 92 4.89 -20.98 17.39
CA LEU A 92 6.03 -20.70 16.53
C LEU A 92 6.87 -21.97 16.37
N THR A 93 7.41 -22.18 15.17
CA THR A 93 8.46 -23.16 14.91
C THR A 93 9.69 -22.46 14.36
N VAL A 94 10.86 -22.85 14.86
CA VAL A 94 12.15 -22.34 14.37
C VAL A 94 12.97 -23.53 13.92
N ASP A 95 13.19 -23.63 12.62
CA ASP A 95 14.00 -24.67 11.96
C ASP A 95 15.30 -24.03 11.47
N VAL A 96 16.43 -24.59 11.88
CA VAL A 96 17.77 -24.07 11.60
C VAL A 96 18.63 -25.12 10.97
N HIS A 97 19.23 -24.77 9.86
CA HIS A 97 20.26 -25.58 9.21
C HIS A 97 21.54 -24.75 9.11
N VAL A 98 22.68 -25.33 9.41
CA VAL A 98 23.98 -24.66 9.38
C VAL A 98 24.97 -25.40 8.48
N SER A 99 25.92 -24.67 7.92
CA SER A 99 26.99 -25.25 7.08
C SER A 99 28.12 -25.88 7.89
N ASP A 100 28.25 -25.49 9.15
CA ASP A 100 29.26 -25.99 10.08
C ASP A 100 28.60 -26.19 11.46
N PRO A 101 28.79 -27.34 12.11
CA PRO A 101 28.14 -27.67 13.39
C PRO A 101 28.57 -26.77 14.57
N SER A 102 29.64 -26.00 14.41
CA SER A 102 30.08 -25.02 15.40
C SER A 102 29.35 -23.68 15.30
N LEU A 103 28.60 -23.45 14.23
CA LEU A 103 27.70 -22.30 14.12
C LEU A 103 26.51 -22.49 15.04
N HIS A 104 26.26 -21.50 15.88
CA HIS A 104 25.16 -21.53 16.84
C HIS A 104 24.18 -20.40 16.59
N VAL A 105 22.88 -20.74 16.52
CA VAL A 105 21.77 -19.78 16.42
C VAL A 105 21.04 -19.74 17.75
N ALA A 106 21.13 -18.61 18.44
CA ALA A 106 20.43 -18.45 19.71
C ALA A 106 18.94 -18.16 19.48
N LYS A 107 18.08 -18.91 20.19
CA LYS A 107 16.61 -18.82 20.11
C LYS A 107 16.10 -18.49 21.50
N THR A 108 15.57 -17.30 21.69
CA THR A 108 15.06 -16.82 22.99
C THR A 108 13.57 -16.50 22.88
N TRP A 109 12.77 -17.06 23.79
CA TRP A 109 11.34 -16.81 23.88
C TRP A 109 10.99 -16.15 25.20
N ASP A 110 10.49 -14.92 25.15
CA ASP A 110 9.95 -14.20 26.31
C ASP A 110 8.43 -14.49 26.39
N HIS A 111 8.05 -15.31 27.38
CA HIS A 111 6.66 -15.69 27.59
C HIS A 111 5.77 -14.54 28.07
N GLU A 112 6.32 -13.55 28.76
CA GLU A 112 5.54 -12.42 29.27
C GLU A 112 5.23 -11.42 28.16
N ARG A 113 6.25 -11.04 27.40
CA ARG A 113 6.16 -10.06 26.32
C ARG A 113 5.70 -10.65 24.98
N LYS A 114 5.68 -11.98 24.85
CA LYS A 114 5.40 -12.70 23.60
C LYS A 114 6.39 -12.30 22.49
N VAL A 115 7.67 -12.31 22.81
CA VAL A 115 8.77 -11.94 21.90
C VAL A 115 9.62 -13.17 21.60
N LEU A 116 9.67 -13.57 20.33
CA LEU A 116 10.67 -14.48 19.81
C LEU A 116 11.84 -13.67 19.26
N GLN A 117 13.03 -13.88 19.80
CA GLN A 117 14.27 -13.34 19.26
C GLN A 117 15.14 -14.49 18.77
N VAL A 118 15.49 -14.45 17.49
CA VAL A 118 16.44 -15.38 16.87
C VAL A 118 17.70 -14.59 16.51
N SER A 119 18.84 -14.97 17.09
CA SER A 119 20.10 -14.29 16.90
C SER A 119 21.04 -15.15 16.06
N THR A 120 21.42 -14.65 14.89
CA THR A 120 22.29 -15.35 13.93
C THR A 120 23.69 -14.73 13.90
N PRO A 121 24.77 -15.52 13.77
CA PRO A 121 26.11 -14.99 13.69
C PRO A 121 26.36 -14.30 12.34
N GLN A 122 26.92 -13.09 12.36
CA GLN A 122 27.42 -12.41 11.17
C GLN A 122 28.86 -12.81 10.84
N TYR A 123 29.63 -13.12 11.89
CA TYR A 123 31.00 -13.61 11.81
C TYR A 123 31.20 -14.76 12.77
N ALA A 124 32.02 -15.75 12.41
CA ALA A 124 32.37 -16.88 13.27
C ALA A 124 33.81 -17.30 13.10
N ARG A 125 34.41 -17.86 14.17
CA ARG A 125 35.73 -18.52 14.10
C ARG A 125 35.52 -19.96 13.67
N LEU A 126 35.86 -20.28 12.45
CA LEU A 126 35.65 -21.60 11.88
C LEU A 126 36.98 -22.18 11.41
N ALA A 127 37.13 -23.47 11.58
CA ALA A 127 38.37 -24.17 11.18
C ALA A 127 38.39 -24.48 9.68
N SER A 128 37.20 -24.53 9.03
CA SER A 128 37.05 -24.86 7.62
C SER A 128 37.15 -23.59 6.75
N SER A 129 37.81 -23.71 5.60
CA SER A 129 37.89 -22.67 4.59
C SER A 129 36.79 -22.90 3.55
N GLY A 130 35.65 -22.23 3.68
CA GLY A 130 34.52 -22.36 2.73
C GLY A 130 33.46 -21.28 2.95
N PRO A 131 32.45 -21.21 2.08
CA PRO A 131 31.31 -20.32 2.31
C PRO A 131 30.49 -20.85 3.47
N HIS A 132 30.42 -20.08 4.55
CA HIS A 132 29.66 -20.44 5.74
C HIS A 132 28.29 -19.75 5.71
N CYS A 133 27.26 -20.51 6.08
CA CYS A 133 25.93 -19.98 6.06
C CYS A 133 24.98 -20.65 7.05
N VAL A 134 23.93 -19.93 7.39
CA VAL A 134 22.78 -20.35 8.18
C VAL A 134 21.54 -20.27 7.32
N SER A 135 20.77 -21.36 7.24
CA SER A 135 19.42 -21.38 6.69
C SER A 135 18.42 -21.40 7.83
N LEU A 136 17.58 -20.36 7.92
CA LEU A 136 16.65 -20.16 9.02
C LEU A 136 15.21 -20.08 8.50
N GLU A 137 14.34 -20.96 8.99
CA GLU A 137 12.91 -20.87 8.74
C GLU A 137 12.17 -20.68 10.06
N VAL A 138 11.49 -19.55 10.19
CA VAL A 138 10.60 -19.27 11.32
C VAL A 138 9.16 -19.33 10.80
N THR A 139 8.33 -20.22 11.33
CA THR A 139 6.92 -20.28 10.93
C THR A 139 6.03 -19.97 12.13
N ALA A 140 5.19 -18.96 11.98
CA ALA A 140 4.14 -18.63 12.92
C ALA A 140 2.83 -19.28 12.46
N TRP A 141 2.31 -20.19 13.29
CA TRP A 141 1.11 -20.97 13.02
C TRP A 141 -0.07 -20.39 13.77
N PHE A 142 -1.12 -20.03 13.06
CA PHE A 142 -2.31 -19.40 13.60
C PHE A 142 -3.56 -20.25 13.39
N PRO A 143 -4.48 -20.30 14.37
CA PRO A 143 -5.80 -20.86 14.12
C PRO A 143 -6.59 -19.99 13.14
N GLU A 144 -7.66 -20.54 12.59
CA GLU A 144 -8.57 -19.80 11.74
C GLU A 144 -9.20 -18.64 12.52
N ASP A 145 -9.31 -17.46 11.90
CA ASP A 145 -9.83 -16.22 12.51
C ASP A 145 -9.08 -15.76 13.79
N ALA A 146 -7.77 -15.93 13.82
CA ALA A 146 -6.94 -15.46 14.93
C ALA A 146 -7.01 -13.93 15.07
N GLU A 147 -7.16 -13.46 16.30
CA GLU A 147 -7.18 -12.04 16.64
C GLU A 147 -5.94 -11.66 17.45
N PHE A 148 -5.35 -10.49 17.13
CA PHE A 148 -4.20 -9.92 17.83
C PHE A 148 -4.41 -8.43 18.09
N SER A 149 -3.79 -7.93 19.16
CA SER A 149 -3.75 -6.48 19.40
C SER A 149 -2.74 -5.82 18.47
N ASN A 150 -1.50 -6.32 18.46
CA ASN A 150 -0.46 -5.83 17.54
C ASN A 150 0.40 -7.02 17.05
N LEU A 151 0.97 -6.86 15.84
CA LEU A 151 1.87 -7.83 15.24
C LEU A 151 3.13 -7.11 14.75
N LEU A 152 4.28 -7.44 15.34
CA LEU A 152 5.58 -6.88 14.94
C LEU A 152 6.48 -8.00 14.43
N ILE A 153 6.95 -7.89 13.20
CA ILE A 153 7.92 -8.82 12.61
C ILE A 153 9.07 -8.03 12.03
N GLU A 154 10.25 -8.23 12.58
CA GLU A 154 11.46 -7.55 12.16
C GLU A 154 12.56 -8.56 11.85
N SER A 155 13.26 -8.34 10.74
CA SER A 155 14.34 -9.21 10.30
C SER A 155 15.47 -8.41 9.66
N PHE A 156 16.68 -8.89 9.79
CA PHE A 156 17.81 -8.34 9.07
C PHE A 156 17.92 -8.94 7.66
N ASP A 157 17.94 -10.27 7.55
CA ASP A 157 18.23 -10.98 6.30
C ASP A 157 17.04 -11.73 5.69
N LEU A 158 16.03 -12.08 6.52
CA LEU A 158 15.00 -13.02 6.12
C LEU A 158 13.89 -12.37 5.28
N THR A 159 13.35 -13.15 4.37
CA THR A 159 12.11 -12.80 3.66
C THR A 159 10.91 -12.97 4.58
N LEU A 160 10.04 -11.97 4.65
CA LEU A 160 8.78 -12.04 5.39
C LEU A 160 7.66 -12.43 4.42
N ARG A 161 6.97 -13.54 4.70
CA ARG A 161 5.93 -14.06 3.82
C ARG A 161 4.63 -14.36 4.56
N VAL A 162 3.54 -13.77 4.10
CA VAL A 162 2.19 -14.16 4.49
C VAL A 162 1.68 -15.19 3.48
N ILE A 163 1.19 -16.34 3.98
CA ILE A 163 0.72 -17.43 3.13
C ILE A 163 -0.81 -17.29 2.92
N GLU A 164 -1.29 -17.72 1.77
CA GLU A 164 -2.66 -17.50 1.27
C GLU A 164 -3.77 -18.06 2.16
N ASP A 165 -3.50 -19.11 2.91
CA ASP A 165 -4.48 -19.82 3.73
C ASP A 165 -4.75 -19.20 5.10
N ILE A 166 -4.12 -18.04 5.39
CA ILE A 166 -4.20 -17.38 6.70
C ILE A 166 -5.40 -16.44 6.77
N LYS A 167 -6.09 -16.42 7.92
CA LYS A 167 -7.06 -15.39 8.30
C LYS A 167 -6.67 -14.83 9.65
N ILE A 168 -6.13 -13.63 9.66
CA ILE A 168 -5.71 -12.92 10.88
C ILE A 168 -6.36 -11.55 10.91
N ASN A 169 -6.85 -11.18 12.08
CA ASN A 169 -7.35 -9.85 12.38
C ASN A 169 -6.47 -9.19 13.46
N VAL A 170 -5.83 -8.07 13.11
CA VAL A 170 -5.06 -7.26 14.06
C VAL A 170 -5.82 -5.97 14.35
N SER A 171 -6.29 -5.83 15.58
CA SER A 171 -7.12 -4.68 15.98
C SER A 171 -6.35 -3.35 16.05
N GLY A 172 -5.04 -3.40 16.22
CA GLY A 172 -4.13 -2.27 16.28
C GLY A 172 -3.24 -2.17 15.03
N GLU A 173 -1.93 -2.28 15.26
CA GLU A 173 -0.89 -2.08 14.25
C GLU A 173 -0.19 -3.40 13.89
N SER A 174 0.09 -3.55 12.62
CA SER A 174 0.96 -4.59 12.08
C SER A 174 2.17 -3.94 11.43
N LYS A 175 3.37 -4.31 11.89
CA LYS A 175 4.63 -3.84 11.31
C LYS A 175 5.44 -5.01 10.77
N PHE A 176 5.88 -4.89 9.52
CA PHE A 176 6.75 -5.84 8.82
C PHE A 176 8.00 -5.10 8.36
N ALA A 177 9.14 -5.38 8.96
CA ALA A 177 10.38 -4.69 8.64
C ALA A 177 11.50 -5.68 8.30
N THR A 178 12.27 -5.40 7.24
CA THR A 178 13.45 -6.17 6.89
C THR A 178 14.53 -5.29 6.27
N VAL A 179 15.79 -5.63 6.48
CA VAL A 179 16.90 -4.88 5.88
C VAL A 179 17.21 -5.40 4.48
N LEU A 180 17.51 -6.68 4.32
CA LEU A 180 17.91 -7.30 3.05
C LEU A 180 16.82 -8.19 2.44
N GLY A 181 15.87 -8.67 3.24
CA GLY A 181 14.80 -9.56 2.82
C GLY A 181 13.70 -8.85 2.03
N ARG A 182 12.75 -9.63 1.55
CA ARG A 182 11.53 -9.14 0.91
C ARG A 182 10.35 -9.20 1.87
N VAL A 183 9.34 -8.37 1.63
CA VAL A 183 8.04 -8.53 2.27
C VAL A 183 7.03 -8.92 1.20
N ALA A 184 6.48 -10.12 1.31
CA ALA A 184 5.58 -10.70 0.31
C ALA A 184 4.25 -11.14 0.93
N PHE A 185 3.16 -10.53 0.48
CA PHE A 185 1.79 -10.96 0.74
C PHE A 185 1.25 -11.76 -0.45
N PRO A 186 0.18 -12.55 -0.28
CA PRO A 186 -0.44 -13.26 -1.40
C PRO A 186 -0.83 -12.28 -2.52
N SER A 187 -0.76 -12.73 -3.78
CA SER A 187 -1.23 -11.94 -4.92
C SER A 187 -2.73 -12.13 -5.15
N ALA A 188 -3.41 -11.13 -5.74
CA ALA A 188 -4.84 -11.19 -6.05
C ALA A 188 -5.22 -12.39 -6.94
N SER A 189 -4.33 -12.79 -7.84
CA SER A 189 -4.52 -13.96 -8.71
C SER A 189 -4.61 -15.29 -7.95
N LEU A 190 -4.00 -15.37 -6.76
CA LEU A 190 -3.98 -16.55 -5.92
C LEU A 190 -5.14 -16.56 -4.92
N LEU A 191 -5.75 -15.41 -4.64
CA LEU A 191 -6.92 -15.32 -3.74
C LEU A 191 -8.20 -15.91 -4.34
N GLY A 192 -8.11 -16.50 -5.54
CA GLY A 192 -9.09 -17.39 -6.15
C GLY A 192 -10.26 -16.66 -6.80
N SER A 193 -10.75 -17.21 -7.90
CA SER A 193 -12.00 -16.87 -8.59
C SER A 193 -13.27 -17.16 -7.76
N SER A 194 -13.14 -17.45 -6.48
CA SER A 194 -14.22 -17.68 -5.53
C SER A 194 -14.59 -16.44 -4.70
N THR A 195 -14.00 -15.29 -5.01
CA THR A 195 -14.50 -14.03 -4.46
C THR A 195 -15.74 -13.63 -5.26
N GLU A 196 -16.88 -14.29 -5.01
CA GLU A 196 -18.14 -13.61 -5.16
C GLU A 196 -18.07 -12.39 -4.25
N LEU A 197 -17.78 -11.23 -4.85
CA LEU A 197 -18.00 -9.95 -4.20
C LEU A 197 -19.43 -10.02 -3.63
N PRO A 198 -19.66 -9.57 -2.38
CA PRO A 198 -21.00 -9.54 -1.83
C PRO A 198 -21.88 -8.68 -2.74
N THR A 199 -22.55 -9.34 -3.68
CA THR A 199 -23.61 -8.75 -4.47
C THR A 199 -24.74 -8.51 -3.46
N THR A 200 -24.94 -7.27 -3.08
CA THR A 200 -26.14 -6.84 -2.36
C THR A 200 -27.34 -7.04 -3.27
N THR A 201 -27.82 -8.28 -3.37
CA THR A 201 -29.15 -8.56 -3.88
C THR A 201 -30.15 -8.07 -2.83
N SER A 202 -30.71 -6.90 -3.08
CA SER A 202 -31.93 -6.42 -2.40
C SER A 202 -33.11 -7.32 -2.76
N SER A 203 -33.27 -8.41 -2.01
CA SER A 203 -34.54 -9.14 -2.01
C SER A 203 -35.42 -8.58 -0.90
N THR A 204 -36.42 -7.81 -1.29
CA THR A 204 -37.61 -7.49 -0.47
C THR A 204 -38.32 -8.80 -0.07
N ALA A 205 -38.16 -9.19 1.19
CA ALA A 205 -39.10 -10.10 1.85
C ALA A 205 -39.37 -9.57 3.25
N LEU A 206 -40.59 -9.10 3.45
CA LEU A 206 -41.24 -8.89 4.73
C LEU A 206 -41.45 -10.27 5.38
N ASP A 207 -40.91 -10.52 6.54
CA ASP A 207 -41.56 -10.99 7.77
C ASP A 207 -40.53 -11.63 8.75
N GLY A 208 -40.74 -11.39 10.05
CA GLY A 208 -40.37 -12.31 11.12
C GLY A 208 -39.12 -11.94 11.93
N SER A 209 -39.38 -11.37 13.09
CA SER A 209 -38.54 -11.26 14.30
C SER A 209 -37.42 -12.31 14.40
N GLY A 210 -36.15 -11.87 14.28
CA GLY A 210 -34.97 -12.67 14.56
C GLY A 210 -33.79 -11.76 14.89
N SER A 211 -33.19 -11.95 16.03
CA SER A 211 -32.01 -11.24 16.52
C SER A 211 -30.94 -11.09 15.46
N SER A 212 -30.70 -9.86 15.02
CA SER A 212 -29.67 -9.51 14.04
C SER A 212 -28.29 -9.63 14.67
N SER A 213 -27.65 -10.79 14.52
CA SER A 213 -26.21 -10.84 14.51
C SER A 213 -25.73 -10.01 13.32
N ALA A 214 -25.08 -8.89 13.58
CA ALA A 214 -24.44 -8.07 12.55
C ALA A 214 -23.52 -8.97 11.73
N GLY A 215 -23.93 -9.28 10.48
CA GLY A 215 -23.16 -10.11 9.58
C GLY A 215 -21.79 -9.47 9.36
N LYS A 216 -20.75 -10.10 9.88
CA LYS A 216 -19.35 -9.81 9.53
C LYS A 216 -19.25 -9.96 8.01
N ALA A 217 -19.22 -8.85 7.27
CA ALA A 217 -18.85 -8.85 5.87
C ALA A 217 -17.38 -9.33 5.82
N SER A 218 -17.19 -10.60 5.53
CA SER A 218 -15.89 -11.21 5.31
C SER A 218 -15.29 -10.57 4.06
N SER A 219 -14.45 -9.56 4.23
CA SER A 219 -13.57 -9.11 3.15
C SER A 219 -12.72 -10.31 2.74
N GLY A 220 -12.69 -10.63 1.44
CA GLY A 220 -11.90 -11.76 0.92
C GLY A 220 -10.38 -11.62 1.05
N VAL A 221 -9.92 -10.62 1.82
CA VAL A 221 -8.51 -10.39 2.12
C VAL A 221 -8.14 -11.22 3.36
N PRO A 222 -7.16 -12.12 3.25
CA PRO A 222 -6.82 -13.07 4.32
C PRO A 222 -6.21 -12.41 5.57
N PHE A 223 -5.71 -11.20 5.45
CA PHE A 223 -5.09 -10.44 6.54
C PHE A 223 -5.84 -9.12 6.72
N SER A 224 -6.17 -8.76 7.96
CA SER A 224 -6.81 -7.49 8.31
C SER A 224 -6.06 -6.81 9.43
N SER A 225 -5.76 -5.51 9.29
CA SER A 225 -5.17 -4.68 10.33
C SER A 225 -5.58 -3.23 10.14
N ARG A 226 -5.82 -2.51 11.24
CA ARG A 226 -6.16 -1.09 11.16
C ARG A 226 -5.04 -0.25 10.58
N ARG A 227 -3.81 -0.58 10.97
CA ARG A 227 -2.59 0.10 10.50
C ARG A 227 -1.59 -0.95 10.06
N ILE A 228 -1.09 -0.82 8.85
CA ILE A 228 -0.05 -1.69 8.31
C ILE A 228 1.16 -0.82 7.94
N LEU A 229 2.30 -1.16 8.49
CA LEU A 229 3.60 -0.57 8.19
C LEU A 229 4.50 -1.63 7.56
N VAL A 230 5.05 -1.34 6.40
CA VAL A 230 5.97 -2.26 5.70
C VAL A 230 7.23 -1.50 5.35
N GLU A 231 8.36 -1.94 5.87
CA GLU A 231 9.63 -1.26 5.73
C GLU A 231 10.71 -2.21 5.19
N THR A 232 11.49 -1.74 4.22
CA THR A 232 12.66 -2.48 3.75
C THR A 232 13.78 -1.52 3.32
N VAL A 233 15.02 -1.93 3.53
CA VAL A 233 16.18 -1.16 3.04
C VAL A 233 16.51 -1.58 1.61
N SER A 234 16.80 -2.84 1.37
CA SER A 234 17.25 -3.33 0.05
C SER A 234 16.28 -4.31 -0.60
N GLY A 235 15.26 -4.78 0.12
CA GLY A 235 14.29 -5.73 -0.37
C GLY A 235 13.14 -5.09 -1.14
N SER A 236 12.31 -5.91 -1.75
CA SER A 236 11.08 -5.48 -2.42
C SER A 236 9.85 -5.75 -1.56
N ILE A 237 8.81 -4.93 -1.77
CA ILE A 237 7.48 -5.11 -1.16
C ILE A 237 6.51 -5.51 -2.25
N SER A 238 5.76 -6.61 -2.05
CA SER A 238 4.85 -7.13 -3.06
C SER A 238 3.61 -7.80 -2.49
N GLY A 239 2.54 -7.91 -3.29
CA GLY A 239 1.32 -8.65 -2.97
C GLY A 239 0.10 -7.78 -2.72
N CYS A 240 -0.94 -8.37 -2.09
CA CYS A 240 -2.22 -7.72 -1.82
C CYS A 240 -2.33 -7.29 -0.36
N TYR A 241 -2.65 -6.03 -0.15
CA TYR A 241 -2.75 -5.43 1.17
C TYR A 241 -4.13 -4.83 1.41
N PRO A 242 -4.75 -5.08 2.58
CA PRO A 242 -5.94 -4.35 2.97
C PRO A 242 -5.57 -2.90 3.32
N LEU A 243 -6.35 -1.94 2.82
CA LEU A 243 -6.26 -0.54 3.22
C LEU A 243 -7.44 -0.24 4.13
N MET A 244 -7.24 -0.35 5.45
CA MET A 244 -8.25 0.03 6.43
C MET A 244 -8.05 1.51 6.80
N ASP A 245 -7.38 1.82 7.91
CA ASP A 245 -7.16 3.21 8.31
C ASP A 245 -5.84 3.77 7.74
N TYR A 246 -4.77 2.96 7.77
CA TYR A 246 -3.46 3.38 7.30
C TYR A 246 -2.68 2.23 6.66
N LEU A 247 -2.10 2.47 5.50
CA LEU A 247 -1.16 1.58 4.83
C LEU A 247 0.09 2.37 4.46
N GLY A 248 1.16 2.18 5.23
CA GLY A 248 2.46 2.81 5.01
C GLY A 248 3.48 1.82 4.46
N MET A 249 4.16 2.18 3.37
CA MET A 249 5.21 1.36 2.75
C MET A 249 6.45 2.18 2.47
N THR A 250 7.59 1.72 2.95
CA THR A 250 8.87 2.41 2.73
C THR A 250 9.93 1.43 2.24
N ALA A 251 10.61 1.78 1.14
CA ALA A 251 11.77 1.06 0.65
C ALA A 251 12.90 2.05 0.33
N GLN A 252 14.16 1.73 0.69
CA GLN A 252 15.28 2.60 0.27
C GLN A 252 15.70 2.27 -1.17
N SER A 253 16.02 1.01 -1.45
CA SER A 253 16.51 0.59 -2.78
C SER A 253 15.61 -0.43 -3.48
N GLY A 254 14.61 -0.96 -2.82
CA GLY A 254 13.68 -1.96 -3.35
C GLY A 254 12.50 -1.37 -4.11
N SER A 255 11.94 -2.13 -5.01
CA SER A 255 10.68 -1.77 -5.68
C SER A 255 9.47 -2.15 -4.82
N ILE A 256 8.41 -1.35 -4.92
CA ILE A 256 7.12 -1.59 -4.29
C ILE A 256 6.12 -1.90 -5.39
N LYS A 257 5.57 -3.14 -5.39
CA LYS A 257 4.55 -3.56 -6.36
C LYS A 257 3.41 -4.26 -5.63
N VAL A 258 2.30 -3.54 -5.44
CA VAL A 258 1.21 -3.97 -4.57
C VAL A 258 -0.16 -3.65 -5.14
N ASP A 259 -1.14 -4.48 -4.78
CA ASP A 259 -2.55 -4.21 -4.96
C ASP A 259 -3.14 -3.85 -3.59
N ALA A 260 -3.73 -2.65 -3.46
CA ALA A 260 -4.32 -2.17 -2.22
C ALA A 260 -5.85 -2.24 -2.29
N PHE A 261 -6.47 -2.89 -1.31
CA PHE A 261 -7.92 -3.09 -1.25
C PHE A 261 -8.54 -2.29 -0.11
N PRO A 262 -9.18 -1.14 -0.40
CA PRO A 262 -9.86 -0.36 0.62
C PRO A 262 -10.93 -1.17 1.35
N GLN A 263 -10.91 -1.08 2.68
CA GLN A 263 -11.85 -1.76 3.55
C GLN A 263 -12.92 -0.79 4.05
N PRO A 264 -14.12 -1.27 4.41
CA PRO A 264 -15.14 -0.45 5.04
C PRO A 264 -14.62 0.27 6.28
N VAL A 265 -15.14 1.47 6.54
CA VAL A 265 -14.84 2.22 7.77
C VAL A 265 -15.42 1.49 8.99
N LEU A 266 -14.69 1.53 10.11
CA LEU A 266 -15.22 1.00 11.38
C LEU A 266 -16.22 2.02 11.94
N PRO A 267 -17.49 1.63 12.19
CA PRO A 267 -18.52 2.58 12.65
C PRO A 267 -18.18 3.24 14.00
N ASP A 268 -17.52 2.49 14.88
CA ASP A 268 -17.19 2.96 16.24
C ASP A 268 -15.98 3.91 16.28
N ALA A 269 -15.16 3.91 15.23
CA ALA A 269 -13.98 4.77 15.13
C ALA A 269 -13.69 5.10 13.65
N PRO A 270 -14.53 5.94 13.03
CA PRO A 270 -14.39 6.27 11.61
C PRO A 270 -13.11 7.08 11.36
N LYS A 271 -12.29 6.60 10.41
CA LYS A 271 -11.05 7.27 9.95
C LYS A 271 -10.98 7.27 8.44
N PRO A 272 -10.23 8.18 7.81
CA PRO A 272 -9.93 8.12 6.38
C PRO A 272 -9.13 6.85 6.05
N ALA A 273 -9.13 6.45 4.78
CA ALA A 273 -8.17 5.50 4.25
C ALA A 273 -6.92 6.24 3.81
N GLU A 274 -5.84 6.09 4.53
CA GLU A 274 -4.58 6.78 4.27
C GLU A 274 -3.56 5.81 3.66
N LEU A 275 -3.07 6.14 2.47
CA LEU A 275 -2.06 5.39 1.73
C LEU A 275 -0.80 6.23 1.60
N GLU A 276 0.28 5.80 2.24
CA GLU A 276 1.58 6.45 2.17
C GLU A 276 2.63 5.48 1.62
N VAL A 277 3.28 5.83 0.49
CA VAL A 277 4.28 4.95 -0.13
C VAL A 277 5.51 5.76 -0.51
N GLN A 278 6.66 5.31 -0.05
CA GLN A 278 7.93 6.01 -0.28
C GLN A 278 9.03 5.07 -0.75
N THR A 279 9.84 5.55 -1.70
CA THR A 279 11.09 4.88 -2.08
C THR A 279 12.17 5.90 -2.45
N ALA A 280 13.43 5.58 -2.15
CA ALA A 280 14.53 6.42 -2.59
C ALA A 280 14.93 6.10 -4.04
N SER A 281 15.14 4.83 -4.40
CA SER A 281 15.63 4.47 -5.74
C SER A 281 14.83 3.37 -6.48
N GLY A 282 13.84 2.78 -5.86
CA GLY A 282 12.98 1.78 -6.48
C GLY A 282 11.78 2.37 -7.22
N SER A 283 11.16 1.59 -8.09
CA SER A 283 9.88 1.95 -8.69
C SER A 283 8.71 1.64 -7.77
N ILE A 284 7.67 2.45 -7.85
CA ILE A 284 6.40 2.27 -7.15
C ILE A 284 5.31 1.89 -8.16
N GLU A 285 4.65 0.77 -7.95
CA GLU A 285 3.45 0.35 -8.67
C GLU A 285 2.39 -0.05 -7.63
N VAL A 286 1.35 0.80 -7.48
CA VAL A 286 0.26 0.53 -6.55
C VAL A 286 -1.07 0.59 -7.28
N ASN A 287 -1.88 -0.44 -7.17
CA ASN A 287 -3.17 -0.51 -7.83
C ASN A 287 -4.30 -0.64 -6.80
N LEU A 288 -5.19 0.34 -6.79
CA LEU A 288 -6.51 0.22 -6.19
C LEU A 288 -7.50 -0.26 -7.26
N PRO A 289 -8.64 -0.88 -6.91
CA PRO A 289 -9.62 -1.46 -7.85
C PRO A 289 -10.47 -0.39 -8.58
N VAL A 290 -9.81 0.61 -9.16
CA VAL A 290 -10.42 1.77 -9.83
C VAL A 290 -11.20 1.35 -11.07
N ARG A 291 -10.64 0.46 -11.90
CA ARG A 291 -11.31 -0.01 -13.13
C ARG A 291 -12.52 -0.90 -12.85
N ASP A 292 -12.46 -1.66 -11.76
CA ASP A 292 -13.59 -2.48 -11.32
C ASP A 292 -14.73 -1.62 -10.77
N ALA A 293 -14.41 -0.48 -10.17
CA ALA A 293 -15.39 0.51 -9.75
C ALA A 293 -16.15 1.12 -10.94
N LEU A 294 -15.46 1.43 -12.06
CA LEU A 294 -16.10 1.90 -13.29
C LEU A 294 -17.06 0.87 -13.89
N SER A 295 -16.72 -0.40 -13.80
CA SER A 295 -17.54 -1.50 -14.33
C SER A 295 -18.67 -1.94 -13.38
N SER A 296 -18.88 -1.22 -12.29
CA SER A 296 -19.85 -1.55 -11.22
C SER A 296 -19.63 -2.93 -10.56
N LYS A 297 -18.49 -3.54 -10.78
CA LYS A 297 -18.10 -4.80 -10.13
C LYS A 297 -17.62 -4.60 -8.69
N TYR A 298 -17.17 -3.39 -8.38
CA TYR A 298 -16.67 -3.00 -7.08
C TYR A 298 -17.17 -1.62 -6.71
N ILE A 299 -17.71 -1.46 -5.52
CA ILE A 299 -18.12 -0.15 -4.99
C ILE A 299 -17.07 0.27 -3.96
N PRO A 300 -16.34 1.40 -4.18
CA PRO A 300 -15.39 1.88 -3.20
C PRO A 300 -16.09 2.14 -1.85
N PRO A 301 -15.51 1.69 -0.74
CA PRO A 301 -16.08 1.97 0.57
C PRO A 301 -16.34 3.48 0.78
N PRO A 302 -17.48 3.85 1.40
CA PRO A 302 -17.89 5.24 1.58
C PRO A 302 -17.06 5.93 2.68
N ARG A 303 -15.85 6.36 2.33
CA ARG A 303 -14.92 7.02 3.24
C ARG A 303 -14.03 8.00 2.48
N ASN A 304 -13.38 8.89 3.23
CA ASN A 304 -12.38 9.79 2.67
C ASN A 304 -11.08 9.02 2.37
N TYR A 305 -10.41 9.41 1.29
CA TYR A 305 -9.12 8.86 0.85
C TYR A 305 -8.04 9.92 0.92
N ILE A 306 -6.90 9.56 1.49
CA ILE A 306 -5.69 10.39 1.55
C ILE A 306 -4.56 9.58 0.92
N THR A 307 -3.89 10.14 -0.08
CA THR A 307 -2.83 9.43 -0.81
C THR A 307 -1.57 10.28 -0.88
N SER A 308 -0.44 9.72 -0.46
CA SER A 308 0.88 10.35 -0.55
C SER A 308 1.89 9.36 -1.11
N ILE A 309 2.34 9.58 -2.34
CA ILE A 309 3.29 8.70 -3.01
C ILE A 309 4.55 9.48 -3.38
N HIS A 310 5.69 9.02 -2.91
CA HIS A 310 6.97 9.70 -3.11
C HIS A 310 8.06 8.76 -3.60
N SER A 311 8.79 9.19 -4.65
CA SER A 311 10.00 8.52 -5.10
C SER A 311 11.09 9.54 -5.40
N SER A 312 12.35 9.26 -5.01
CA SER A 312 13.43 10.16 -5.41
C SER A 312 13.92 9.83 -6.83
N ALA A 313 14.19 8.58 -7.17
CA ALA A 313 14.76 8.23 -8.47
C ALA A 313 13.89 7.24 -9.29
N GLY A 314 12.90 6.61 -8.71
CA GLY A 314 12.05 5.63 -9.39
C GLY A 314 10.79 6.20 -10.01
N SER A 315 10.21 5.48 -10.95
CA SER A 315 8.91 5.83 -11.53
C SER A 315 7.75 5.48 -10.59
N ILE A 316 6.68 6.27 -10.66
CA ILE A 316 5.42 6.04 -9.97
C ILE A 316 4.38 5.62 -11.01
N LYS A 317 3.76 4.46 -10.81
CA LYS A 317 2.69 3.93 -11.67
C LYS A 317 1.53 3.43 -10.82
N GLY A 318 0.35 3.34 -11.42
CA GLY A 318 -0.77 2.65 -10.80
C GLY A 318 -2.11 3.35 -10.93
N SER A 319 -3.07 2.87 -10.12
CA SER A 319 -4.44 3.38 -10.08
C SER A 319 -4.85 3.74 -8.65
N TYR A 320 -5.50 4.93 -8.47
CA TYR A 320 -5.73 5.51 -7.16
C TYR A 320 -7.11 6.15 -7.04
N TYR A 321 -7.69 6.14 -5.84
CA TYR A 321 -8.84 6.98 -5.52
C TYR A 321 -8.36 8.38 -5.10
N LEU A 322 -9.00 9.43 -5.66
CA LEU A 322 -8.79 10.80 -5.22
C LEU A 322 -9.87 11.16 -4.18
N GLY A 323 -9.42 11.42 -2.96
CA GLY A 323 -10.24 11.93 -1.88
C GLY A 323 -9.86 13.37 -1.52
N SER A 324 -9.80 13.70 -0.22
CA SER A 324 -9.48 15.06 0.23
C SER A 324 -8.08 15.52 -0.20
N THR A 325 -7.09 14.61 -0.20
CA THR A 325 -5.71 14.95 -0.56
C THR A 325 -5.04 13.80 -1.29
N SER A 326 -4.47 14.11 -2.46
CA SER A 326 -3.70 13.14 -3.24
C SER A 326 -2.45 13.80 -3.81
N ASN A 327 -1.28 13.31 -3.41
CA ASN A 327 0.00 13.91 -3.74
C ASN A 327 0.97 12.86 -4.29
N PHE A 328 1.49 13.10 -5.49
CA PHE A 328 2.43 12.22 -6.19
C PHE A 328 3.68 13.00 -6.55
N ARG A 329 4.83 12.59 -6.03
CA ARG A 329 6.09 13.29 -6.26
C ARG A 329 7.20 12.35 -6.68
N SER A 330 7.92 12.74 -7.72
CA SER A 330 9.18 12.09 -8.11
C SER A 330 10.22 13.15 -8.40
N MET A 331 11.49 12.91 -8.06
CA MET A 331 12.55 13.84 -8.47
C MET A 331 12.99 13.55 -9.92
N SER A 332 13.32 12.30 -10.25
CA SER A 332 13.83 11.96 -11.58
C SER A 332 13.05 10.86 -12.31
N GLY A 333 12.04 10.27 -11.70
CA GLY A 333 11.20 9.25 -12.32
C GLY A 333 9.92 9.81 -12.94
N SER A 334 9.38 9.11 -13.91
CA SER A 334 8.09 9.45 -14.51
C SER A 334 6.92 9.07 -13.62
N ILE A 335 5.85 9.86 -13.64
CA ILE A 335 4.59 9.60 -12.97
C ILE A 335 3.56 9.21 -14.02
N HIS A 336 3.03 7.99 -13.95
CA HIS A 336 2.00 7.48 -14.85
C HIS A 336 0.86 6.84 -14.05
N ILE A 337 -0.21 7.59 -13.86
CA ILE A 337 -1.29 7.23 -12.94
C ILE A 337 -2.67 7.36 -13.58
N VAL A 338 -3.57 6.48 -13.14
CA VAL A 338 -5.01 6.55 -13.42
C VAL A 338 -5.72 6.84 -12.11
N THR A 339 -6.57 7.84 -12.07
CA THR A 339 -7.18 8.29 -10.82
C THR A 339 -8.70 8.41 -10.97
N MET A 340 -9.43 8.11 -9.89
CA MET A 340 -10.88 8.23 -9.83
C MET A 340 -11.27 9.09 -8.63
N PRO A 341 -11.92 10.25 -8.85
CA PRO A 341 -12.44 11.06 -7.76
C PRO A 341 -13.56 10.34 -7.00
N VAL A 342 -13.43 10.27 -5.69
CA VAL A 342 -14.46 9.76 -4.77
C VAL A 342 -14.99 10.95 -3.98
N LEU A 343 -16.21 11.39 -4.31
CA LEU A 343 -16.78 12.64 -3.84
C LEU A 343 -17.99 12.39 -2.93
N GLN A 344 -18.23 13.31 -2.02
CA GLN A 344 -19.42 13.24 -1.17
C GLN A 344 -20.69 13.52 -1.97
N ALA A 345 -21.68 12.62 -1.89
CA ALA A 345 -23.01 12.82 -2.44
C ALA A 345 -23.83 13.78 -1.56
N GLY A 346 -24.71 14.57 -2.18
CA GLY A 346 -25.77 15.27 -1.45
C GLY A 346 -25.63 16.77 -1.25
N SER A 347 -24.55 17.43 -1.70
CA SER A 347 -24.53 18.90 -1.72
C SER A 347 -24.68 19.40 -3.15
N SER A 348 -25.89 19.83 -3.50
CA SER A 348 -26.11 20.64 -4.72
C SER A 348 -25.37 21.96 -4.67
N ASP A 349 -24.99 22.38 -3.47
CA ASP A 349 -24.22 23.60 -3.19
C ASP A 349 -22.88 23.21 -2.53
N GLN A 350 -21.88 22.90 -3.38
CA GLN A 350 -20.54 22.50 -2.93
C GLN A 350 -19.72 23.68 -2.39
N SER A 351 -20.32 24.87 -2.27
CA SER A 351 -19.61 26.09 -1.88
C SER A 351 -19.06 26.10 -0.43
N GLY A 352 -19.49 25.18 0.41
CA GLY A 352 -19.02 25.03 1.80
C GLY A 352 -18.21 23.77 2.09
N LEU A 353 -18.02 22.86 1.13
CA LEU A 353 -17.21 21.66 1.33
C LEU A 353 -15.71 21.93 1.14
N PRO A 354 -14.84 21.31 1.91
CA PRO A 354 -13.41 21.38 1.67
C PRO A 354 -13.10 20.88 0.27
N GLN A 355 -12.32 21.64 -0.48
CA GLN A 355 -11.93 21.31 -1.85
C GLN A 355 -10.95 20.15 -1.84
N ASN A 356 -11.24 19.10 -2.60
CA ASN A 356 -10.31 17.99 -2.80
C ASN A 356 -9.07 18.45 -3.56
N THR A 357 -7.90 17.95 -3.19
CA THR A 357 -6.63 18.35 -3.78
C THR A 357 -5.94 17.20 -4.49
N PHE A 358 -5.45 17.46 -5.69
CA PHE A 358 -4.69 16.52 -6.50
C PHE A 358 -3.41 17.16 -7.01
N ALA A 359 -2.25 16.69 -6.56
CA ALA A 359 -0.97 17.24 -6.96
C ALA A 359 -0.06 16.16 -7.58
N THR A 360 0.58 16.51 -8.69
CA THR A 360 1.66 15.71 -9.26
C THR A 360 2.86 16.60 -9.54
N HIS A 361 4.04 16.18 -9.11
CA HIS A 361 5.25 16.95 -9.30
C HIS A 361 6.44 16.06 -9.65
N THR A 362 7.21 16.48 -10.66
CA THR A 362 8.50 15.87 -10.98
C THR A 362 9.53 16.95 -11.36
N VAL A 363 10.81 16.67 -11.17
CA VAL A 363 11.86 17.58 -11.64
C VAL A 363 12.23 17.25 -13.09
N SER A 364 12.53 15.99 -13.40
CA SER A 364 13.01 15.60 -14.75
C SER A 364 12.25 14.43 -15.40
N GLY A 365 11.23 13.89 -14.80
CA GLY A 365 10.41 12.82 -15.35
C GLY A 365 9.10 13.32 -15.98
N SER A 366 8.56 12.60 -16.95
CA SER A 366 7.26 12.94 -17.56
C SER A 366 6.10 12.64 -16.59
N ILE A 367 5.03 13.44 -16.67
CA ILE A 367 3.78 13.21 -15.97
C ILE A 367 2.71 12.82 -16.98
N LYS A 368 2.08 11.65 -16.78
CA LYS A 368 0.86 11.27 -17.46
C LYS A 368 -0.18 10.88 -16.43
N ALA A 369 -1.25 11.65 -16.31
CA ALA A 369 -2.35 11.37 -15.41
C ALA A 369 -3.68 11.35 -16.16
N GLU A 370 -4.46 10.31 -15.88
CA GLU A 370 -5.82 10.15 -16.38
C GLU A 370 -6.78 10.23 -15.21
N VAL A 371 -7.67 11.22 -15.22
CA VAL A 371 -8.75 11.37 -14.23
C VAL A 371 -10.02 10.79 -14.85
N LEU A 372 -10.56 9.76 -14.21
CA LEU A 372 -11.77 9.07 -14.64
C LEU A 372 -13.03 9.77 -14.13
N ASP A 373 -14.20 9.28 -14.57
CA ASP A 373 -15.48 9.77 -14.07
C ASP A 373 -15.57 9.63 -12.54
N PRO A 374 -16.10 10.65 -11.85
CA PRO A 374 -16.18 10.64 -10.39
C PRO A 374 -17.27 9.67 -9.89
N VAL A 375 -17.02 9.06 -8.74
CA VAL A 375 -18.01 8.32 -7.96
C VAL A 375 -18.49 9.19 -6.81
N PHE A 376 -19.81 9.31 -6.68
CA PHE A 376 -20.45 10.06 -5.60
C PHE A 376 -20.98 9.10 -4.56
N ILE A 377 -20.53 9.25 -3.32
CA ILE A 377 -20.89 8.39 -2.20
C ILE A 377 -21.30 9.22 -0.98
N THR A 378 -22.17 8.66 -0.15
CA THR A 378 -22.48 9.26 1.15
C THR A 378 -21.39 8.85 2.13
N MET A 379 -20.47 9.78 2.45
CA MET A 379 -19.36 9.51 3.35
C MET A 379 -19.80 9.44 4.81
N VAL A 380 -19.16 8.55 5.56
CA VAL A 380 -19.26 8.56 7.02
C VAL A 380 -18.49 9.75 7.55
N PRO A 381 -19.12 10.67 8.29
CA PRO A 381 -18.42 11.79 8.89
C PRO A 381 -17.39 11.28 9.91
N TYR A 382 -16.19 11.81 9.88
CA TYR A 382 -15.20 11.61 10.91
C TYR A 382 -14.77 12.98 11.48
N VAL A 383 -14.42 12.96 12.75
CA VAL A 383 -13.83 14.13 13.41
C VAL A 383 -12.33 14.00 13.31
N GLU A 384 -11.67 14.93 12.66
CA GLU A 384 -10.22 15.01 12.63
C GLU A 384 -9.72 15.32 14.04
N GLU A 385 -9.24 14.31 14.77
CA GLU A 385 -8.45 14.53 15.96
C GLU A 385 -7.14 15.20 15.51
N ARG A 386 -7.06 16.53 15.63
CA ARG A 386 -5.77 17.19 15.53
C ARG A 386 -4.85 16.54 16.55
N PRO A 387 -3.67 16.03 16.13
CA PRO A 387 -2.70 15.55 17.11
C PRO A 387 -2.47 16.72 18.08
N GLU A 388 -2.85 16.53 19.33
CA GLU A 388 -2.53 17.49 20.38
C GLU A 388 -1.02 17.73 20.27
N ARG A 389 -0.64 18.96 19.93
CA ARG A 389 0.76 19.36 20.06
C ARG A 389 1.18 18.97 21.47
N PRO A 390 2.30 18.22 21.62
CA PRO A 390 2.78 17.93 22.95
C PRO A 390 2.81 19.26 23.73
N PRO A 391 2.23 19.31 24.91
CA PRO A 391 2.15 20.54 25.69
C PRO A 391 3.57 21.08 25.82
N HIS A 392 3.80 22.31 25.33
CA HIS A 392 5.02 23.02 25.66
C HIS A 392 5.11 23.02 27.20
N PRO A 393 6.26 22.72 27.79
CA PRO A 393 6.42 22.80 29.21
C PRO A 393 6.15 24.25 29.64
N THR A 394 4.93 24.50 30.09
CA THR A 394 4.59 25.76 30.73
C THR A 394 5.18 25.76 32.13
N PRO A 395 5.82 26.86 32.55
CA PRO A 395 6.27 26.98 33.92
C PRO A 395 5.08 26.90 34.87
N TYR A 396 5.21 26.07 35.90
CA TYR A 396 4.23 25.83 36.93
C TYR A 396 3.69 27.15 37.51
N LEU A 397 2.40 27.42 37.30
CA LEU A 397 1.61 28.32 38.14
C LEU A 397 0.50 27.48 38.79
N PRO A 398 0.28 27.57 40.11
CA PRO A 398 -0.76 26.80 40.78
C PRO A 398 -2.14 27.35 40.42
N ILE A 399 -2.99 26.50 39.84
CA ILE A 399 -4.39 26.81 39.53
C ILE A 399 -5.26 26.16 40.59
N GLY A 400 -6.17 26.98 41.16
CA GLY A 400 -7.16 26.56 42.13
C GLY A 400 -8.24 25.65 41.52
N ASP A 401 -8.73 24.75 42.34
CA ASP A 401 -9.89 23.90 42.10
C ASP A 401 -11.14 24.77 41.84
N ASP A 402 -11.91 24.39 40.81
CA ASP A 402 -13.36 24.55 40.61
C ASP A 402 -13.73 24.87 39.16
N ASP A 403 -13.91 23.80 38.34
CA ASP A 403 -14.73 23.88 37.12
C ASP A 403 -15.55 22.57 36.91
N PRO A 404 -16.88 22.68 36.70
CA PRO A 404 -17.74 21.51 36.58
C PRO A 404 -17.62 20.89 35.17
N TYR A 405 -17.29 19.61 35.12
CA TYR A 405 -17.28 18.79 33.90
C TYR A 405 -18.68 18.70 33.30
N ILE A 406 -18.85 19.22 32.09
CA ILE A 406 -20.02 18.96 31.26
C ILE A 406 -19.80 17.62 30.56
N ILE A 407 -20.48 16.58 31.01
CA ILE A 407 -20.56 15.29 30.33
C ILE A 407 -21.55 15.44 29.17
N ILE A 408 -21.03 15.48 27.93
CA ILE A 408 -21.85 15.38 26.72
C ILE A 408 -22.16 13.90 26.50
N PRO A 409 -23.43 13.46 26.53
CA PRO A 409 -23.76 12.06 26.25
C PRO A 409 -23.43 11.72 24.78
N PRO A 410 -22.96 10.51 24.49
CA PRO A 410 -22.69 10.09 23.11
C PRO A 410 -24.01 10.08 22.31
N SER A 411 -24.07 10.86 21.25
CA SER A 411 -25.20 10.86 20.33
C SER A 411 -25.24 9.52 19.57
N THR A 412 -26.21 8.68 19.91
CA THR A 412 -26.51 7.45 19.18
C THR A 412 -27.18 7.78 17.84
N ASN A 413 -26.43 8.27 16.89
CA ASN A 413 -26.89 8.32 15.51
C ASN A 413 -26.45 7.05 14.77
N LYS A 414 -27.29 6.03 14.79
CA LYS A 414 -27.25 4.92 13.83
C LYS A 414 -27.58 5.48 12.45
N ALA A 415 -26.59 5.98 11.73
CA ALA A 415 -26.75 6.31 10.32
C ALA A 415 -26.85 5.01 9.53
N LEU A 416 -28.06 4.67 9.10
CA LEU A 416 -28.33 3.64 8.10
C LEU A 416 -27.69 4.07 6.77
N PHE A 417 -26.72 3.30 6.29
CA PHE A 417 -26.09 3.51 5.00
C PHE A 417 -27.12 3.28 3.88
N LYS A 418 -27.52 4.33 3.18
CA LYS A 418 -28.17 4.22 1.88
C LYS A 418 -27.11 4.45 0.82
N VAL A 419 -26.77 3.41 0.08
CA VAL A 419 -26.08 3.57 -1.20
C VAL A 419 -27.15 4.07 -2.17
N ASP A 420 -26.99 5.28 -2.69
CA ASP A 420 -27.89 5.81 -3.72
C ASP A 420 -27.80 4.92 -4.97
N ASP A 421 -28.90 4.80 -5.70
CA ASP A 421 -29.02 3.99 -6.91
C ASP A 421 -27.91 4.34 -7.92
N PRO A 422 -27.18 3.35 -8.48
CA PRO A 422 -26.12 3.59 -9.47
C PRO A 422 -26.55 4.46 -10.67
N GLU A 423 -27.81 4.43 -11.04
CA GLU A 423 -28.36 5.28 -12.12
C GLU A 423 -28.37 6.77 -11.76
N SER A 424 -28.45 7.13 -10.47
CA SER A 424 -28.41 8.54 -10.03
C SER A 424 -27.01 9.18 -10.14
N PHE A 425 -25.96 8.38 -10.37
CA PHE A 425 -24.58 8.85 -10.45
C PHE A 425 -24.19 9.41 -11.83
N LYS A 426 -24.90 9.04 -12.89
CA LYS A 426 -24.53 9.34 -14.29
C LYS A 426 -24.67 10.80 -14.73
N SER A 427 -25.25 11.68 -13.92
CA SER A 427 -25.52 13.08 -14.32
C SER A 427 -24.77 14.14 -13.50
N LYS A 428 -23.87 13.74 -12.60
CA LYS A 428 -23.23 14.69 -11.70
C LYS A 428 -21.88 15.17 -12.26
N THR A 429 -21.75 16.48 -12.41
CA THR A 429 -20.53 17.14 -12.90
C THR A 429 -19.42 17.12 -11.86
N LEU A 430 -18.17 17.00 -12.32
CA LEU A 430 -16.99 17.11 -11.48
C LEU A 430 -16.65 18.60 -11.27
N ARG A 431 -16.91 19.15 -10.08
CA ARG A 431 -16.73 20.57 -9.75
C ARG A 431 -15.86 20.86 -8.51
N ASN A 432 -15.52 19.86 -7.69
CA ASN A 432 -14.82 20.10 -6.43
C ASN A 432 -13.43 19.45 -6.39
N LEU A 433 -12.59 19.79 -7.37
CA LEU A 433 -11.21 19.29 -7.44
C LEU A 433 -10.24 20.39 -7.80
N LYS A 434 -9.30 20.68 -6.91
CA LYS A 434 -8.16 21.55 -7.18
C LYS A 434 -6.95 20.69 -7.55
N SER A 435 -6.43 20.88 -8.74
CA SER A 435 -5.30 20.11 -9.24
C SER A 435 -4.09 21.00 -9.54
N SER A 436 -2.89 20.52 -9.20
CA SER A 436 -1.64 21.21 -9.49
C SER A 436 -0.63 20.21 -10.05
N HIS A 437 -0.13 20.50 -11.26
CA HIS A 437 0.79 19.61 -11.97
C HIS A 437 2.02 20.39 -12.39
N GLY A 438 3.19 19.97 -11.92
CA GLY A 438 4.45 20.68 -12.15
C GLY A 438 5.59 19.81 -12.62
N SER A 439 6.38 20.33 -13.58
CA SER A 439 7.66 19.75 -14.00
C SER A 439 8.68 20.86 -14.26
N GLN A 440 9.97 20.52 -14.17
CA GLN A 440 11.00 21.49 -14.59
C GLN A 440 11.45 21.25 -16.02
N SER A 441 11.61 20.00 -16.45
CA SER A 441 12.22 19.69 -17.75
C SER A 441 11.56 18.53 -18.51
N ALA A 442 10.27 18.25 -18.28
CA ALA A 442 9.60 17.15 -18.93
C ALA A 442 8.15 17.45 -19.31
N SER A 443 7.59 16.65 -20.19
CA SER A 443 6.21 16.80 -20.64
C SER A 443 5.20 16.42 -19.57
N ILE A 444 4.13 17.20 -19.46
CA ILE A 444 2.96 16.92 -18.64
C ILE A 444 1.77 16.68 -19.55
N SER A 445 1.09 15.55 -19.37
CA SER A 445 -0.11 15.17 -20.11
C SER A 445 -1.21 14.73 -19.17
N ILE A 446 -2.28 15.51 -19.07
CA ILE A 446 -3.38 15.25 -18.13
C ILE A 446 -4.70 15.18 -18.89
N SER A 447 -5.49 14.14 -18.64
CA SER A 447 -6.85 14.02 -19.17
C SER A 447 -7.88 13.99 -18.06
N TYR A 448 -8.98 14.71 -18.28
CA TYR A 448 -10.15 14.76 -17.40
C TYR A 448 -11.37 14.19 -18.10
N PRO A 449 -12.36 13.68 -17.36
CA PRO A 449 -13.59 13.16 -17.94
C PRO A 449 -14.44 14.28 -18.57
N ALA A 450 -15.35 13.91 -19.47
CA ALA A 450 -16.25 14.87 -20.15
C ALA A 450 -17.12 15.67 -19.17
N VAL A 451 -17.43 15.12 -18.01
CA VAL A 451 -18.22 15.75 -16.93
C VAL A 451 -17.45 16.79 -16.09
N TRP A 452 -16.16 17.00 -16.39
CA TRP A 452 -15.35 18.03 -15.74
C TRP A 452 -15.84 19.44 -16.10
N GLU A 453 -16.00 20.29 -15.09
CA GLU A 453 -16.32 21.71 -15.23
C GLU A 453 -15.42 22.55 -14.33
N GLY A 454 -14.85 23.62 -14.87
CA GLY A 454 -13.93 24.46 -14.12
C GLY A 454 -13.03 25.33 -14.99
N SER A 455 -11.94 25.79 -14.40
CA SER A 455 -10.90 26.61 -15.02
C SER A 455 -9.59 25.86 -15.12
N PHE A 456 -8.90 26.02 -16.22
CA PHE A 456 -7.56 25.49 -16.50
C PHE A 456 -6.60 26.63 -16.76
N HIS A 457 -5.49 26.67 -16.00
CA HIS A 457 -4.42 27.63 -16.15
C HIS A 457 -3.10 26.88 -16.42
N ALA A 458 -2.49 27.16 -17.54
CA ALA A 458 -1.20 26.59 -17.93
C ALA A 458 -0.16 27.67 -18.17
N LYS A 459 1.06 27.42 -17.71
CA LYS A 459 2.21 28.30 -17.94
C LYS A 459 3.44 27.47 -18.29
N SER A 460 4.09 27.80 -19.42
CA SER A 460 5.37 27.21 -19.83
C SER A 460 6.36 28.30 -20.19
N MET A 461 7.63 28.15 -19.83
CA MET A 461 8.66 29.11 -20.20
C MET A 461 9.19 28.87 -21.63
N SER A 462 9.45 27.62 -22.02
CA SER A 462 10.02 27.31 -23.33
C SER A 462 9.34 26.12 -24.04
N GLY A 463 8.17 25.70 -23.57
CA GLY A 463 7.43 24.58 -24.13
C GLY A 463 6.17 24.98 -24.89
N SER A 464 5.55 23.99 -25.53
CA SER A 464 4.25 24.17 -26.18
C SER A 464 3.10 23.79 -25.22
N ILE A 465 2.00 24.54 -25.27
CA ILE A 465 0.76 24.21 -24.59
C ILE A 465 -0.26 23.76 -25.62
N LYS A 466 -0.85 22.57 -25.43
CA LYS A 466 -1.89 22.00 -26.29
C LYS A 466 -3.08 21.60 -25.43
N TRP A 467 -4.29 21.81 -25.96
CA TRP A 467 -5.52 21.39 -25.30
C TRP A 467 -6.49 20.78 -26.30
N ALA A 468 -7.37 19.92 -25.82
CA ALA A 468 -8.42 19.28 -26.59
C ALA A 468 -9.65 19.03 -25.71
N GLY A 469 -10.82 19.05 -26.31
CA GLY A 469 -12.10 18.74 -25.63
C GLY A 469 -13.22 19.68 -26.00
N ASP A 470 -14.44 19.15 -25.95
CA ASP A 470 -15.62 19.91 -26.29
C ASP A 470 -16.03 20.89 -25.18
N GLY A 471 -16.49 22.09 -25.58
CA GLY A 471 -16.97 23.11 -24.67
C GLY A 471 -15.88 23.91 -23.94
N LEU A 472 -14.59 23.69 -24.25
CA LEU A 472 -13.51 24.52 -23.74
C LEU A 472 -13.52 25.90 -24.42
N GLN A 473 -13.58 26.96 -23.61
CA GLN A 473 -13.53 28.36 -24.04
C GLN A 473 -12.16 28.96 -23.71
N ILE A 474 -11.53 29.60 -24.68
CA ILE A 474 -10.28 30.32 -24.48
C ILE A 474 -10.60 31.69 -23.88
N ILE A 475 -10.16 31.93 -22.64
CA ILE A 475 -10.31 33.22 -21.96
C ILE A 475 -9.07 34.07 -22.19
N ARG A 476 -7.91 33.42 -22.19
CA ARG A 476 -6.63 34.09 -22.42
C ARG A 476 -5.65 33.12 -23.08
N ASP A 477 -4.97 33.62 -24.10
CA ASP A 477 -3.82 32.95 -24.73
C ASP A 477 -2.76 34.03 -24.98
N LYS A 478 -1.69 33.99 -24.21
CA LYS A 478 -0.57 34.93 -24.29
C LYS A 478 0.69 34.16 -24.65
N ASN A 479 1.09 34.26 -25.89
CA ASN A 479 2.35 33.71 -26.36
C ASN A 479 3.39 34.83 -26.44
N GLY A 480 4.20 34.97 -25.37
CA GLY A 480 5.26 35.98 -25.28
C GLY A 480 6.64 35.40 -25.59
N PHE A 481 7.65 36.26 -25.67
CA PHE A 481 9.03 35.86 -25.93
C PHE A 481 9.62 34.96 -24.82
N ALA A 482 9.19 35.15 -23.58
CA ALA A 482 9.75 34.46 -22.40
C ALA A 482 8.80 33.42 -21.77
N SER A 483 7.53 33.39 -22.16
CA SER A 483 6.56 32.42 -21.61
C SER A 483 5.30 32.35 -22.46
N HIS A 484 4.70 31.17 -22.47
CA HIS A 484 3.35 30.93 -23.00
C HIS A 484 2.40 30.68 -21.80
N GLU A 485 1.29 31.42 -21.75
CA GLU A 485 0.27 31.31 -20.72
C GLU A 485 -1.11 31.14 -21.37
N VAL A 486 -1.85 30.11 -20.92
CA VAL A 486 -3.18 29.78 -21.42
C VAL A 486 -4.16 29.67 -20.26
N LEU A 487 -5.33 30.31 -20.39
CA LEU A 487 -6.46 30.19 -19.49
C LEU A 487 -7.68 29.73 -20.27
N LEU A 488 -8.22 28.56 -19.89
CA LEU A 488 -9.44 27.97 -20.46
C LEU A 488 -10.51 27.82 -19.40
N ARG A 489 -11.78 27.78 -19.84
CA ARG A 489 -12.93 27.45 -18.99
C ARG A 489 -13.89 26.51 -19.69
N LYS A 490 -14.63 25.75 -18.85
CA LYS A 490 -15.75 24.92 -19.29
C LYS A 490 -16.82 24.88 -18.21
N GLY A 491 -18.07 25.25 -18.57
CA GLY A 491 -19.26 25.10 -17.71
C GLY A 491 -19.28 25.96 -16.44
N VAL A 492 -18.44 26.99 -16.34
CA VAL A 492 -18.38 27.92 -15.19
C VAL A 492 -18.18 29.36 -15.66
N ASP A 493 -18.73 30.32 -14.92
CA ASP A 493 -18.68 31.74 -15.25
C ASP A 493 -17.48 32.46 -14.63
N SER A 494 -16.93 31.94 -13.54
CA SER A 494 -15.77 32.52 -12.88
C SER A 494 -14.66 31.50 -12.61
N GLU A 495 -13.43 31.97 -12.40
CA GLU A 495 -12.27 31.15 -12.06
C GLU A 495 -12.37 30.50 -10.66
N LYS A 496 -13.26 31.02 -9.82
CA LYS A 496 -13.46 30.53 -8.45
C LYS A 496 -14.51 29.44 -8.35
N GLU A 497 -15.22 29.18 -9.45
CA GLU A 497 -16.26 28.16 -9.53
C GLU A 497 -15.76 26.89 -10.17
N GLY A 498 -16.23 25.74 -9.69
CA GLY A 498 -15.88 24.45 -10.25
C GLY A 498 -14.48 23.96 -9.89
N CYS A 499 -13.96 23.07 -10.71
CA CYS A 499 -12.58 22.61 -10.59
C CYS A 499 -11.57 23.71 -10.96
N PHE A 500 -10.39 23.62 -10.37
CA PHE A 500 -9.26 24.44 -10.79
C PHE A 500 -8.08 23.55 -11.11
N VAL A 501 -7.54 23.65 -12.31
CA VAL A 501 -6.36 22.90 -12.76
C VAL A 501 -5.25 23.87 -13.12
N GLU A 502 -4.13 23.74 -12.43
CA GLU A 502 -2.90 24.48 -12.71
C GLU A 502 -1.83 23.56 -13.25
N MET A 503 -1.25 23.92 -14.40
CA MET A 503 -0.12 23.21 -14.99
C MET A 503 1.05 24.15 -15.21
N SER A 504 2.23 23.78 -14.75
CA SER A 504 3.43 24.59 -14.91
C SER A 504 4.63 23.76 -15.33
N ASP A 505 5.42 24.32 -16.28
CA ASP A 505 6.64 23.68 -16.76
C ASP A 505 7.66 24.74 -17.19
N ILE A 506 8.94 24.43 -17.05
CA ILE A 506 10.02 25.32 -17.50
C ILE A 506 10.41 24.98 -18.95
N ALA A 507 10.65 23.72 -19.26
CA ALA A 507 11.21 23.29 -20.55
C ALA A 507 10.59 22.00 -21.11
N GLY A 508 9.27 21.89 -21.12
CA GLY A 508 8.57 20.75 -21.66
C GLY A 508 7.28 21.10 -22.38
N SER A 509 6.51 20.12 -22.78
CA SER A 509 5.20 20.34 -23.40
C SER A 509 4.08 20.03 -22.44
N LEU A 510 3.09 20.91 -22.38
CA LEU A 510 1.87 20.74 -21.59
C LEU A 510 0.73 20.27 -22.52
N ARG A 511 0.04 19.20 -22.13
CA ARG A 511 -1.15 18.70 -22.82
C ARG A 511 -2.29 18.53 -21.83
N PHE A 512 -3.41 19.14 -22.15
CA PHE A 512 -4.63 19.08 -21.37
C PHE A 512 -5.79 18.59 -22.23
N ALA A 513 -6.54 17.60 -21.77
CA ALA A 513 -7.72 17.12 -22.49
C ALA A 513 -8.93 16.96 -21.59
N VAL A 514 -10.13 17.12 -22.14
CA VAL A 514 -11.40 16.89 -21.48
C VAL A 514 -12.30 16.05 -22.38
N GLY A 515 -12.75 14.90 -21.88
CA GLY A 515 -13.63 13.98 -22.60
C GLY A 515 -12.96 13.20 -23.73
N THR A 516 -11.66 13.37 -23.92
CA THR A 516 -10.86 12.66 -24.92
C THR A 516 -9.58 12.12 -24.30
N THR A 517 -9.13 10.96 -24.70
CA THR A 517 -7.80 10.41 -24.35
C THR A 517 -6.73 11.09 -25.19
N ILE A 518 -5.61 11.46 -24.57
CA ILE A 518 -4.44 12.05 -25.22
C ILE A 518 -3.42 10.96 -25.57
#